data_6308c57c97caa7deaeeda47a1b642e2c
#
_entry.id   6308c57c97caa7deaeeda47a1b642e2c
#
_cell.length_a   1.000
_cell.length_b   1.000
_cell.length_c   1.000
_cell.angle_alpha   90.00
_cell.angle_beta   90.00
_cell.angle_gamma   90.00
#
_symmetry.space_group_name_H-M   'P 1'
#
loop_
_entity.id
_entity.type
_entity.pdbx_description
1 polymer ?
#
loop_
_entity_poly.entity_id
_entity_poly.type
_entity_poly.pdbx_seq_one_letter_code
_entity_poly.pdbx_strand_id
1 'polypeptide(L)'
;MSPASVPPSATRALRDARDDERAGRIAAAIEKFHAAIDAAVADGDAPTQAEALRRLSVVMHRQLEGGVARELCKQSLDVANELGDATLAAEALNTLGGFELEAGKPADAGELFRSALAMARDIPALVGRIEQNLGIIANIRGDLNAALEHYQNSLTASTRARDDSGCAIAYHNLGMISADQQQWELADRYFDSSLALADSLGDVRMRGLCLLNRTEVFIARQRFEEARLSAEDALRMFDELDARAQKADAYKFLGVVYRETSRPVLAEARLRSAIQLAADCGWHLGQAEASRELAKLHQQMGRNQEALLLLNSARGLFVHLDARGDLSDVTRKVSDLEGTYLAIVRDWGQSIESADSYTFGHCERVATYAVAVARALGLDAMGQTTVRVGAYLHDVGKVRIPHEILNKPGKLTREERELMELHTLYGLELLEGIDFPWDIKPLIRWHHEKCDGTGYPDRLRGDAFPIAAQIIGIVDVYDALTSTRSYRAAMSVEDALAELHKCKAWWREDVFEAAVSCLDSITVPAT
;
A
#
# COMPACT_ATOMS: atom_id res chain seq x y z
N MET A 1 0.15 41.14 50.78
CA MET A 1 0.43 41.35 49.36
C MET A 1 1.69 40.59 49.05
N SER A 2 1.56 39.41 48.44
CA SER A 2 2.71 38.66 47.90
C SER A 2 3.31 39.46 46.74
N PRO A 3 4.65 39.52 46.61
CA PRO A 3 5.26 40.18 45.47
C PRO A 3 4.85 39.44 44.18
N ALA A 4 4.25 40.18 43.25
CA ALA A 4 4.00 39.70 41.93
C ALA A 4 5.34 39.24 41.33
N SER A 5 5.50 37.96 41.06
CA SER A 5 6.68 37.43 40.39
C SER A 5 6.79 38.11 39.01
N VAL A 6 7.89 38.77 38.75
CA VAL A 6 8.24 39.32 37.43
C VAL A 6 8.13 38.15 36.44
N PRO A 7 7.34 38.26 35.37
CA PRO A 7 7.25 37.19 34.40
C PRO A 7 8.65 36.86 33.85
N PRO A 8 8.98 35.59 33.66
CA PRO A 8 10.28 35.22 33.12
C PRO A 8 10.43 35.82 31.71
N SER A 9 11.63 36.31 31.37
CA SER A 9 11.90 36.75 29.99
C SER A 9 11.60 35.61 28.99
N ALA A 10 11.13 35.96 27.80
CA ALA A 10 10.77 35.01 26.76
C ALA A 10 11.84 33.91 26.53
N THR A 11 13.10 34.32 26.44
CA THR A 11 14.26 33.43 26.32
C THR A 11 14.41 32.43 27.48
N ARG A 12 14.10 32.87 28.73
CA ARG A 12 14.16 31.98 29.90
C ARG A 12 13.00 30.98 29.88
N ALA A 13 11.80 31.42 29.56
CA ALA A 13 10.63 30.56 29.44
C ALA A 13 10.84 29.48 28.32
N LEU A 14 11.42 29.87 27.20
CA LEU A 14 11.78 28.96 26.12
C LEU A 14 12.81 27.89 26.55
N ARG A 15 13.83 28.30 27.31
CA ARG A 15 14.83 27.37 27.86
C ARG A 15 14.18 26.35 28.80
N ASP A 16 13.37 26.84 29.75
CA ASP A 16 12.68 25.98 30.70
C ASP A 16 11.71 25.02 30.03
N ALA A 17 11.06 25.43 28.94
CA ALA A 17 10.21 24.57 28.10
C ALA A 17 11.01 23.45 27.43
N ARG A 18 12.19 23.77 26.87
CA ARG A 18 13.11 22.80 26.26
C ARG A 18 13.65 21.78 27.27
N ASP A 19 13.91 22.19 28.48
CA ASP A 19 14.38 21.30 29.55
C ASP A 19 13.28 20.33 29.97
N ASP A 20 12.02 20.78 30.03
CA ASP A 20 10.87 19.91 30.31
C ASP A 20 10.60 18.94 29.13
N GLU A 21 10.71 19.40 27.87
CA GLU A 21 10.62 18.54 26.70
C GLU A 21 11.67 17.41 26.74
N ARG A 22 12.93 17.77 27.02
CA ARG A 22 14.02 16.78 27.14
C ARG A 22 13.82 15.78 28.28
N ALA A 23 13.22 16.26 29.38
CA ALA A 23 12.90 15.42 30.54
C ALA A 23 11.62 14.59 30.39
N GLY A 24 10.95 14.65 29.22
CA GLY A 24 9.70 13.93 28.95
C GLY A 24 8.46 14.47 29.66
N ARG A 25 8.56 15.65 30.28
CA ARG A 25 7.43 16.31 30.96
C ARG A 25 6.61 17.12 29.97
N ILE A 26 5.93 16.39 29.06
CA ILE A 26 5.31 16.97 27.85
C ILE A 26 4.25 18.04 28.18
N ALA A 27 3.34 17.78 29.13
CA ALA A 27 2.31 18.75 29.50
C ALA A 27 2.91 20.08 30.03
N ALA A 28 3.93 19.98 30.89
CA ALA A 28 4.64 21.14 31.39
C ALA A 28 5.42 21.87 30.29
N ALA A 29 6.00 21.13 29.34
CA ALA A 29 6.68 21.73 28.20
C ALA A 29 5.71 22.53 27.32
N ILE A 30 4.52 22.01 27.03
CA ILE A 30 3.48 22.70 26.26
C ILE A 30 3.07 24.02 26.93
N GLU A 31 2.76 23.99 28.24
CA GLU A 31 2.41 25.20 29.00
C GLU A 31 3.51 26.26 28.94
N LYS A 32 4.77 25.83 29.08
CA LYS A 32 5.92 26.75 29.07
C LYS A 32 6.24 27.26 27.65
N PHE A 33 6.01 26.47 26.60
CA PHE A 33 6.12 26.96 25.22
C PHE A 33 5.07 28.04 24.96
N HIS A 34 3.82 27.88 25.38
CA HIS A 34 2.81 28.93 25.27
C HIS A 34 3.22 30.19 26.05
N ALA A 35 3.67 30.04 27.29
CA ALA A 35 4.15 31.17 28.08
C ALA A 35 5.36 31.90 27.43
N ALA A 36 6.24 31.12 26.76
CA ALA A 36 7.36 31.70 26.01
C ALA A 36 6.91 32.49 24.79
N ILE A 37 5.90 32.00 24.07
CA ILE A 37 5.29 32.69 22.92
C ILE A 37 4.63 34.00 23.38
N ASP A 38 3.80 33.95 24.44
CA ASP A 38 3.11 35.12 24.97
C ASP A 38 4.09 36.18 25.45
N ALA A 39 5.14 35.78 26.18
CA ALA A 39 6.19 36.69 26.63
C ALA A 39 6.96 37.30 25.44
N ALA A 40 7.29 36.47 24.41
CA ALA A 40 8.00 36.95 23.23
C ALA A 40 7.18 37.99 22.44
N VAL A 41 5.88 37.75 22.31
CA VAL A 41 4.96 38.73 21.69
C VAL A 41 4.90 40.02 22.49
N ALA A 42 4.81 39.94 23.84
CA ALA A 42 4.76 41.10 24.71
C ALA A 42 6.05 41.92 24.69
N ASP A 43 7.20 41.24 24.63
CA ASP A 43 8.54 41.84 24.61
C ASP A 43 8.99 42.29 23.19
N GLY A 44 8.23 41.94 22.13
CA GLY A 44 8.62 42.18 20.73
C GLY A 44 9.82 41.32 20.30
N ASP A 45 10.07 40.21 20.97
CA ASP A 45 11.17 39.26 20.68
C ASP A 45 10.73 38.22 19.64
N ALA A 46 10.57 38.68 18.41
CA ALA A 46 10.08 37.86 17.33
C ALA A 46 10.98 36.62 16.99
N PRO A 47 12.32 36.65 17.12
CA PRO A 47 13.15 35.43 16.99
C PRO A 47 12.79 34.35 18.01
N THR A 48 12.64 34.70 19.28
CA THR A 48 12.21 33.77 20.34
C THR A 48 10.80 33.25 20.10
N GLN A 49 9.89 34.10 19.61
CA GLN A 49 8.53 33.69 19.20
C GLN A 49 8.56 32.61 18.11
N ALA A 50 9.29 32.86 17.03
CA ALA A 50 9.40 31.91 15.92
C ALA A 50 9.97 30.57 16.37
N GLU A 51 11.04 30.56 17.17
CA GLU A 51 11.63 29.32 17.69
C GLU A 51 10.66 28.58 18.64
N ALA A 52 9.96 29.30 19.53
CA ALA A 52 9.00 28.68 20.44
C ALA A 52 7.81 28.05 19.70
N LEU A 53 7.23 28.74 18.71
CA LEU A 53 6.16 28.22 17.83
C LEU A 53 6.59 26.95 17.12
N ARG A 54 7.78 26.93 16.49
CA ARG A 54 8.30 25.78 15.80
C ARG A 54 8.52 24.59 16.73
N ARG A 55 9.08 24.82 17.94
CA ARG A 55 9.30 23.74 18.90
C ARG A 55 7.99 23.19 19.45
N LEU A 56 7.04 24.06 19.76
CA LEU A 56 5.71 23.65 20.17
C LEU A 56 5.05 22.80 19.09
N SER A 57 5.19 23.18 17.82
CA SER A 57 4.66 22.41 16.71
C SER A 57 5.19 20.96 16.66
N VAL A 58 6.49 20.76 16.94
CA VAL A 58 7.09 19.41 17.02
C VAL A 58 6.50 18.62 18.19
N VAL A 59 6.29 19.24 19.34
CA VAL A 59 5.69 18.59 20.51
C VAL A 59 4.24 18.20 20.23
N MET A 60 3.44 19.10 19.63
CA MET A 60 2.04 18.83 19.26
C MET A 60 1.92 17.73 18.20
N HIS A 61 2.84 17.68 17.25
CA HIS A 61 2.87 16.63 16.25
C HIS A 61 3.06 15.23 16.88
N ARG A 62 3.97 15.12 17.87
CA ARG A 62 4.18 13.88 18.64
C ARG A 62 2.96 13.47 19.47
N GLN A 63 2.07 14.41 19.79
CA GLN A 63 0.80 14.15 20.49
C GLN A 63 -0.35 13.78 19.52
N LEU A 64 -0.04 13.49 18.24
CA LEU A 64 -1.00 13.17 17.18
C LEU A 64 -1.93 14.34 16.79
N GLU A 65 -1.60 15.57 17.15
CA GLU A 65 -2.33 16.78 16.79
C GLU A 65 -1.74 17.44 15.51
N GLY A 66 -1.64 16.68 14.44
CA GLY A 66 -0.96 17.10 13.21
C GLY A 66 -1.51 18.38 12.57
N GLY A 67 -2.80 18.67 12.71
CA GLY A 67 -3.42 19.91 12.22
C GLY A 67 -2.88 21.14 12.96
N VAL A 68 -2.90 21.10 14.29
CA VAL A 68 -2.38 22.16 15.15
C VAL A 68 -0.87 22.34 14.94
N ALA A 69 -0.13 21.25 14.83
CA ALA A 69 1.30 21.28 14.61
C ALA A 69 1.67 22.04 13.32
N ARG A 70 0.99 21.74 12.20
CA ARG A 70 1.20 22.45 10.93
C ARG A 70 0.92 23.92 11.04
N GLU A 71 -0.17 24.30 11.70
CA GLU A 71 -0.55 25.68 11.87
C GLU A 71 0.47 26.47 12.68
N LEU A 72 0.92 25.94 13.82
CA LEU A 72 1.97 26.55 14.63
C LEU A 72 3.29 26.72 13.86
N CYS A 73 3.66 25.72 13.06
CA CYS A 73 4.88 25.80 12.30
C CYS A 73 4.78 26.79 11.13
N LYS A 74 3.60 26.97 10.52
CA LYS A 74 3.35 28.04 9.54
C LYS A 74 3.45 29.42 10.17
N GLN A 75 2.86 29.62 11.36
CA GLN A 75 3.01 30.87 12.11
C GLN A 75 4.47 31.17 12.43
N SER A 76 5.27 30.15 12.79
CA SER A 76 6.73 30.32 12.94
C SER A 76 7.40 30.78 11.64
N LEU A 77 7.02 30.21 10.50
CA LEU A 77 7.54 30.61 9.19
C LEU A 77 7.14 32.04 8.82
N ASP A 78 5.90 32.43 9.09
CA ASP A 78 5.42 33.79 8.82
C ASP A 78 6.20 34.81 9.63
N VAL A 79 6.39 34.59 10.94
CA VAL A 79 7.21 35.46 11.81
C VAL A 79 8.65 35.53 11.29
N ALA A 80 9.25 34.41 10.88
CA ALA A 80 10.60 34.38 10.33
C ALA A 80 10.73 35.18 9.03
N ASN A 81 9.71 35.08 8.15
CA ASN A 81 9.66 35.85 6.90
C ASN A 81 9.49 37.35 7.13
N GLU A 82 8.64 37.76 8.08
CA GLU A 82 8.48 39.14 8.46
C GLU A 82 9.77 39.76 9.02
N LEU A 83 10.56 38.95 9.74
CA LEU A 83 11.90 39.33 10.22
C LEU A 83 12.95 39.41 9.11
N GLY A 84 12.73 38.72 7.99
CA GLY A 84 13.77 38.48 6.98
C GLY A 84 14.86 37.52 7.46
N ASP A 85 14.60 36.69 8.49
CA ASP A 85 15.57 35.74 9.03
C ASP A 85 15.52 34.42 8.27
N ALA A 86 16.44 34.28 7.31
CA ALA A 86 16.55 33.09 6.48
C ALA A 86 16.84 31.80 7.27
N THR A 87 17.48 31.91 8.45
CA THR A 87 17.78 30.75 9.31
C THR A 87 16.52 30.18 9.94
N LEU A 88 15.73 31.05 10.59
CA LEU A 88 14.48 30.64 11.20
C LEU A 88 13.47 30.15 10.17
N ALA A 89 13.40 30.81 9.01
CA ALA A 89 12.57 30.36 7.90
C ALA A 89 12.97 28.97 7.38
N ALA A 90 14.28 28.72 7.19
CA ALA A 90 14.78 27.40 6.77
C ALA A 90 14.49 26.32 7.82
N GLU A 91 14.63 26.62 9.11
CA GLU A 91 14.28 25.68 10.19
C GLU A 91 12.79 25.34 10.21
N ALA A 92 11.90 26.34 10.03
CA ALA A 92 10.47 26.13 9.94
C ALA A 92 10.08 25.30 8.71
N LEU A 93 10.62 25.62 7.53
CA LEU A 93 10.41 24.85 6.30
C LEU A 93 10.89 23.40 6.44
N ASN A 94 12.06 23.18 7.04
CA ASN A 94 12.55 21.83 7.31
C ASN A 94 11.63 21.05 8.26
N THR A 95 11.06 21.71 9.26
CA THR A 95 10.11 21.08 10.20
C THR A 95 8.79 20.74 9.50
N LEU A 96 8.23 21.67 8.70
CA LEU A 96 7.04 21.42 7.88
C LEU A 96 7.25 20.28 6.88
N GLY A 97 8.42 20.26 6.22
CA GLY A 97 8.78 19.17 5.31
C GLY A 97 8.78 17.81 6.02
N GLY A 98 9.27 17.75 7.26
CA GLY A 98 9.19 16.55 8.10
C GLY A 98 7.75 16.10 8.34
N PHE A 99 6.84 17.01 8.69
CA PHE A 99 5.42 16.70 8.89
C PHE A 99 4.74 16.18 7.62
N GLU A 100 5.04 16.76 6.45
CA GLU A 100 4.48 16.28 5.18
C GLU A 100 5.06 14.93 4.77
N LEU A 101 6.33 14.67 5.06
CA LEU A 101 6.94 13.36 4.81
C LEU A 101 6.31 12.26 5.68
N GLU A 102 6.13 12.51 6.98
CA GLU A 102 5.45 11.60 7.90
C GLU A 102 3.96 11.41 7.54
N ALA A 103 3.32 12.41 6.93
CA ALA A 103 1.97 12.31 6.38
C ALA A 103 1.87 11.54 5.06
N GLY A 104 2.99 10.98 4.56
CA GLY A 104 3.03 10.23 3.30
C GLY A 104 2.97 11.11 2.05
N LYS A 105 3.43 12.36 2.12
CA LYS A 105 3.45 13.33 1.01
C LYS A 105 4.88 13.71 0.61
N PRO A 106 5.68 12.79 0.07
CA PRO A 106 7.10 13.03 -0.22
C PRO A 106 7.35 14.08 -1.32
N ALA A 107 6.36 14.38 -2.17
CA ALA A 107 6.47 15.43 -3.17
C ALA A 107 6.46 16.82 -2.50
N ASP A 108 5.45 17.09 -1.67
CA ASP A 108 5.30 18.35 -0.94
C ASP A 108 6.47 18.56 0.02
N ALA A 109 6.88 17.52 0.73
CA ALA A 109 8.04 17.54 1.62
C ALA A 109 9.32 17.92 0.87
N GLY A 110 9.55 17.36 -0.31
CA GLY A 110 10.71 17.65 -1.14
C GLY A 110 10.80 19.11 -1.60
N GLU A 111 9.66 19.75 -1.89
CA GLU A 111 9.62 21.19 -2.22
C GLU A 111 10.00 22.06 -1.02
N LEU A 112 9.47 21.73 0.16
CA LEU A 112 9.79 22.44 1.40
C LEU A 112 11.27 22.28 1.77
N PHE A 113 11.84 21.07 1.67
CA PHE A 113 13.26 20.84 1.94
C PHE A 113 14.18 21.56 0.96
N ARG A 114 13.86 21.58 -0.35
CA ARG A 114 14.66 22.35 -1.33
C ARG A 114 14.61 23.85 -1.05
N SER A 115 13.45 24.37 -0.68
CA SER A 115 13.30 25.76 -0.26
C SER A 115 14.13 26.07 1.00
N ALA A 116 14.08 25.18 1.99
CA ALA A 116 14.90 25.29 3.21
C ALA A 116 16.40 25.25 2.88
N LEU A 117 16.85 24.35 2.00
CA LEU A 117 18.25 24.22 1.61
C LEU A 117 18.79 25.48 0.93
N ALA A 118 17.96 26.10 0.09
CA ALA A 118 18.33 27.36 -0.57
C ALA A 118 18.60 28.50 0.40
N MET A 119 17.90 28.52 1.56
CA MET A 119 18.04 29.53 2.62
C MET A 119 19.15 29.17 3.62
N ALA A 120 19.46 27.88 3.82
CA ALA A 120 20.37 27.39 4.88
C ALA A 120 21.86 27.37 4.49
N ARG A 121 22.27 27.90 3.32
CA ARG A 121 23.60 27.70 2.70
C ARG A 121 24.80 27.91 3.63
N ASP A 122 24.71 28.84 4.56
CA ASP A 122 25.79 29.21 5.47
C ASP A 122 25.70 28.57 6.86
N ILE A 123 24.78 27.60 7.04
CA ILE A 123 24.54 26.93 8.32
C ILE A 123 24.76 25.42 8.17
N PRO A 124 26.02 24.95 8.31
CA PRO A 124 26.36 23.55 8.01
C PRO A 124 25.49 22.52 8.75
N ALA A 125 25.18 22.74 10.04
CA ALA A 125 24.35 21.82 10.82
C ALA A 125 22.92 21.70 10.26
N LEU A 126 22.34 22.80 9.77
CA LEU A 126 21.01 22.79 9.15
C LEU A 126 21.05 22.18 7.77
N VAL A 127 22.06 22.49 6.96
CA VAL A 127 22.31 21.86 5.66
C VAL A 127 22.38 20.34 5.83
N GLY A 128 23.15 19.84 6.81
CA GLY A 128 23.26 18.40 7.08
C GLY A 128 21.91 17.73 7.34
N ARG A 129 21.05 18.34 8.15
CA ARG A 129 19.70 17.83 8.44
C ARG A 129 18.79 17.85 7.22
N ILE A 130 18.84 18.90 6.41
CA ILE A 130 17.99 19.03 5.21
C ILE A 130 18.43 18.02 4.14
N GLU A 131 19.74 17.90 3.90
CA GLU A 131 20.31 16.93 2.97
C GLU A 131 19.94 15.49 3.38
N GLN A 132 19.97 15.18 4.67
CA GLN A 132 19.47 13.90 5.19
C GLN A 132 18.02 13.63 4.81
N ASN A 133 17.14 14.60 4.98
CA ASN A 133 15.72 14.47 4.66
C ASN A 133 15.48 14.30 3.14
N LEU A 134 16.24 15.02 2.32
CA LEU A 134 16.20 14.84 0.85
C LEU A 134 16.69 13.45 0.45
N GLY A 135 17.72 12.94 1.12
CA GLY A 135 18.20 11.57 0.93
C GLY A 135 17.15 10.52 1.26
N ILE A 136 16.37 10.71 2.34
CA ILE A 136 15.26 9.82 2.69
C ILE A 136 14.20 9.79 1.57
N ILE A 137 13.82 10.95 1.02
CA ILE A 137 12.87 11.01 -0.10
C ILE A 137 13.40 10.30 -1.34
N ALA A 138 14.69 10.53 -1.68
CA ALA A 138 15.31 9.88 -2.82
C ALA A 138 15.34 8.35 -2.65
N ASN A 139 15.62 7.88 -1.43
CA ASN A 139 15.61 6.45 -1.11
C ASN A 139 14.20 5.84 -1.23
N ILE A 140 13.17 6.48 -0.69
CA ILE A 140 11.76 6.02 -0.83
C ILE A 140 11.38 5.91 -2.32
N ARG A 141 11.84 6.82 -3.16
CA ARG A 141 11.60 6.79 -4.62
C ARG A 141 12.43 5.75 -5.37
N GLY A 142 13.39 5.10 -4.70
CA GLY A 142 14.30 4.14 -5.29
C GLY A 142 15.45 4.78 -6.10
N ASP A 143 15.64 6.11 -5.99
CA ASP A 143 16.80 6.80 -6.59
C ASP A 143 18.00 6.70 -5.65
N LEU A 144 18.63 5.52 -5.64
CA LEU A 144 19.74 5.22 -4.73
C LEU A 144 20.97 6.11 -4.98
N ASN A 145 21.16 6.60 -6.21
CA ASN A 145 22.30 7.49 -6.53
C ASN A 145 22.08 8.88 -5.94
N ALA A 146 20.89 9.45 -6.11
CA ALA A 146 20.55 10.72 -5.48
C ALA A 146 20.55 10.62 -3.95
N ALA A 147 20.06 9.52 -3.38
CA ALA A 147 20.11 9.27 -1.94
C ALA A 147 21.55 9.23 -1.43
N LEU A 148 22.44 8.52 -2.12
CA LEU A 148 23.86 8.45 -1.78
C LEU A 148 24.51 9.85 -1.78
N GLU A 149 24.26 10.66 -2.82
CA GLU A 149 24.79 12.03 -2.92
C GLU A 149 24.31 12.90 -1.76
N HIS A 150 23.01 12.89 -1.47
CA HIS A 150 22.43 13.64 -0.37
C HIS A 150 23.00 13.22 1.00
N TYR A 151 23.18 11.93 1.26
CA TYR A 151 23.77 11.47 2.52
C TYR A 151 25.27 11.78 2.64
N GLN A 152 26.02 11.79 1.55
CA GLN A 152 27.41 12.26 1.53
C GLN A 152 27.51 13.76 1.80
N ASN A 153 26.60 14.56 1.23
CA ASN A 153 26.49 15.98 1.51
C ASN A 153 26.14 16.23 2.99
N SER A 154 25.20 15.46 3.55
CA SER A 154 24.83 15.49 4.96
C SER A 154 26.04 15.20 5.84
N LEU A 155 26.82 14.14 5.57
CA LEU A 155 28.02 13.81 6.33
C LEU A 155 29.07 14.93 6.27
N THR A 156 29.29 15.49 5.08
CA THR A 156 30.24 16.59 4.87
C THR A 156 29.83 17.83 5.67
N ALA A 157 28.55 18.19 5.63
CA ALA A 157 28.01 19.34 6.33
C ALA A 157 28.06 19.14 7.86
N SER A 158 27.66 17.95 8.36
CA SER A 158 27.70 17.61 9.79
C SER A 158 29.14 17.58 10.31
N THR A 159 30.10 17.05 9.56
CA THR A 159 31.52 17.08 9.91
C THR A 159 32.03 18.53 10.02
N ARG A 160 31.68 19.39 9.06
CA ARG A 160 32.03 20.82 9.08
C ARG A 160 31.42 21.54 10.29
N ALA A 161 30.23 21.13 10.69
CA ALA A 161 29.53 21.66 11.85
C ALA A 161 30.06 21.12 13.20
N ARG A 162 30.90 20.09 13.19
CA ARG A 162 31.29 19.29 14.36
C ARG A 162 30.06 18.72 15.09
N ASP A 163 29.07 18.29 14.31
CA ASP A 163 27.83 17.67 14.78
C ASP A 163 27.98 16.14 14.74
N ASP A 164 28.50 15.56 15.83
CA ASP A 164 28.72 14.12 15.93
C ASP A 164 27.40 13.32 15.82
N SER A 165 26.28 13.88 16.28
CA SER A 165 24.97 13.27 16.13
C SER A 165 24.54 13.24 14.66
N GLY A 166 24.72 14.36 13.94
CA GLY A 166 24.46 14.42 12.50
C GLY A 166 25.36 13.46 11.70
N CYS A 167 26.65 13.34 12.10
CA CYS A 167 27.56 12.37 11.51
C CYS A 167 27.11 10.92 11.74
N ALA A 168 26.66 10.57 12.96
CA ALA A 168 26.15 9.24 13.28
C ALA A 168 24.97 8.86 12.38
N ILE A 169 24.01 9.78 12.22
CA ILE A 169 22.85 9.58 11.34
C ILE A 169 23.27 9.45 9.87
N ALA A 170 24.19 10.30 9.40
CA ALA A 170 24.65 10.24 8.02
C ALA A 170 25.37 8.91 7.72
N TYR A 171 26.24 8.43 8.63
CA TYR A 171 26.87 7.11 8.50
C TYR A 171 25.85 5.97 8.50
N HIS A 172 24.84 6.04 9.37
CA HIS A 172 23.77 5.06 9.38
C HIS A 172 23.03 4.99 8.03
N ASN A 173 22.66 6.14 7.48
CA ASN A 173 21.95 6.22 6.19
C ASN A 173 22.84 5.76 5.02
N LEU A 174 24.14 6.07 5.04
CA LEU A 174 25.10 5.56 4.07
C LEU A 174 25.24 4.03 4.18
N GLY A 175 25.17 3.49 5.39
CA GLY A 175 25.14 2.04 5.62
C GLY A 175 23.91 1.38 4.98
N MET A 176 22.74 1.98 5.14
CA MET A 176 21.49 1.49 4.54
C MET A 176 21.59 1.49 3.00
N ILE A 177 21.98 2.60 2.37
CA ILE A 177 22.12 2.68 0.91
C ILE A 177 23.16 1.70 0.38
N SER A 178 24.27 1.49 1.12
CA SER A 178 25.26 0.49 0.74
C SER A 178 24.70 -0.94 0.81
N ALA A 179 23.83 -1.23 1.79
CA ALA A 179 23.13 -2.51 1.89
C ALA A 179 22.14 -2.70 0.71
N ASP A 180 21.34 -1.67 0.37
CA ASP A 180 20.45 -1.68 -0.80
C ASP A 180 21.20 -1.92 -2.12
N GLN A 181 22.43 -1.40 -2.23
CA GLN A 181 23.34 -1.65 -3.35
C GLN A 181 24.10 -2.98 -3.24
N GLN A 182 23.80 -3.80 -2.24
CA GLN A 182 24.47 -5.08 -1.96
C GLN A 182 25.98 -4.96 -1.68
N GLN A 183 26.44 -3.79 -1.25
CA GLN A 183 27.82 -3.52 -0.87
C GLN A 183 28.05 -3.82 0.62
N TRP A 184 27.91 -5.08 1.00
CA TRP A 184 27.79 -5.54 2.40
C TRP A 184 28.95 -5.12 3.32
N GLU A 185 30.21 -5.19 2.82
CA GLU A 185 31.39 -4.78 3.59
C GLU A 185 31.46 -3.26 3.81
N LEU A 186 30.94 -2.49 2.85
CA LEU A 186 30.87 -1.03 2.98
C LEU A 186 29.75 -0.65 3.95
N ALA A 187 28.60 -1.32 3.86
CA ALA A 187 27.50 -1.15 4.80
C ALA A 187 27.93 -1.42 6.26
N ASP A 188 28.63 -2.54 6.51
CA ASP A 188 29.17 -2.87 7.83
C ASP A 188 30.08 -1.76 8.38
N ARG A 189 31.02 -1.24 7.55
CA ARG A 189 31.92 -0.14 7.97
C ARG A 189 31.17 1.14 8.34
N TYR A 190 30.17 1.49 7.58
CA TYR A 190 29.34 2.66 7.88
C TYR A 190 28.53 2.45 9.17
N PHE A 191 27.93 1.27 9.37
CA PHE A 191 27.24 0.96 10.62
C PHE A 191 28.19 0.95 11.82
N ASP A 192 29.41 0.43 11.69
CA ASP A 192 30.44 0.49 12.77
C ASP A 192 30.79 1.94 13.12
N SER A 193 30.96 2.83 12.11
CA SER A 193 31.22 4.26 12.36
C SER A 193 30.07 4.95 13.08
N SER A 194 28.82 4.64 12.68
CA SER A 194 27.63 5.16 13.33
C SER A 194 27.49 4.65 14.76
N LEU A 195 27.70 3.35 15.00
CA LEU A 195 27.67 2.75 16.34
C LEU A 195 28.70 3.37 17.29
N ALA A 196 29.94 3.57 16.82
CA ALA A 196 30.98 4.20 17.63
C ALA A 196 30.61 5.61 18.09
N LEU A 197 29.99 6.40 17.21
CA LEU A 197 29.50 7.73 17.56
C LEU A 197 28.27 7.65 18.50
N ALA A 198 27.32 6.77 18.22
CA ALA A 198 26.15 6.56 19.07
C ALA A 198 26.55 6.15 20.50
N ASP A 199 27.52 5.24 20.64
CA ASP A 199 28.07 4.82 21.95
C ASP A 199 28.76 5.98 22.68
N SER A 200 29.55 6.80 21.98
CA SER A 200 30.22 7.98 22.57
C SER A 200 29.23 9.05 23.03
N LEU A 201 28.10 9.17 22.36
CA LEU A 201 27.02 10.13 22.67
C LEU A 201 26.02 9.59 23.71
N GLY A 202 26.05 8.29 24.01
CA GLY A 202 25.03 7.62 24.80
C GLY A 202 23.67 7.60 24.09
N ASP A 203 23.65 7.65 22.76
CA ASP A 203 22.40 7.64 21.97
C ASP A 203 21.88 6.21 21.76
N VAL A 204 21.06 5.76 22.72
CA VAL A 204 20.44 4.43 22.71
C VAL A 204 19.55 4.22 21.47
N ARG A 205 18.87 5.27 21.01
CA ARG A 205 18.00 5.19 19.81
C ARG A 205 18.82 4.92 18.56
N MET A 206 19.89 5.68 18.33
CA MET A 206 20.76 5.49 17.16
C MET A 206 21.43 4.14 17.21
N ARG A 207 21.90 3.71 18.38
CA ARG A 207 22.44 2.35 18.56
C ARG A 207 21.44 1.27 18.15
N GLY A 208 20.18 1.39 18.61
CA GLY A 208 19.10 0.46 18.24
C GLY A 208 18.84 0.44 16.72
N LEU A 209 18.82 1.60 16.05
CA LEU A 209 18.65 1.70 14.61
C LEU A 209 19.80 1.03 13.84
N CYS A 210 21.05 1.25 14.25
CA CYS A 210 22.21 0.62 13.62
C CYS A 210 22.16 -0.90 13.75
N LEU A 211 21.85 -1.43 14.94
CA LEU A 211 21.70 -2.88 15.16
C LEU A 211 20.57 -3.46 14.31
N LEU A 212 19.45 -2.75 14.25
CA LEU A 212 18.30 -3.18 13.47
C LEU A 212 18.62 -3.29 11.98
N ASN A 213 19.19 -2.25 11.37
CA ASN A 213 19.47 -2.25 9.93
C ASN A 213 20.69 -3.12 9.56
N ARG A 214 21.64 -3.28 10.48
CA ARG A 214 22.71 -4.29 10.33
C ARG A 214 22.17 -5.72 10.28
N THR A 215 20.99 -5.96 10.83
CA THR A 215 20.30 -7.27 10.73
C THR A 215 20.11 -7.69 9.28
N GLU A 216 19.81 -6.75 8.38
CA GLU A 216 19.68 -7.02 6.94
C GLU A 216 20.98 -7.52 6.34
N VAL A 217 22.11 -6.89 6.67
CA VAL A 217 23.44 -7.34 6.25
C VAL A 217 23.72 -8.77 6.73
N PHE A 218 23.36 -9.08 7.97
CA PHE A 218 23.53 -10.44 8.50
C PHE A 218 22.63 -11.46 7.79
N ILE A 219 21.37 -11.10 7.48
CA ILE A 219 20.44 -11.95 6.71
C ILE A 219 21.02 -12.21 5.32
N ALA A 220 21.46 -11.18 4.60
CA ALA A 220 22.02 -11.31 3.25
C ALA A 220 23.26 -12.20 3.22
N ARG A 221 24.07 -12.17 4.27
CA ARG A 221 25.25 -13.03 4.45
C ARG A 221 24.95 -14.38 5.08
N GLN A 222 23.67 -14.75 5.25
CA GLN A 222 23.20 -15.99 5.87
C GLN A 222 23.66 -16.20 7.31
N ARG A 223 24.00 -15.12 8.03
CA ARG A 223 24.41 -15.13 9.44
C ARG A 223 23.16 -14.97 10.33
N PHE A 224 22.24 -15.94 10.23
CA PHE A 224 20.89 -15.83 10.79
C PHE A 224 20.84 -15.72 12.32
N GLU A 225 21.76 -16.36 13.05
CA GLU A 225 21.80 -16.27 14.50
C GLU A 225 22.23 -14.87 14.96
N GLU A 226 23.20 -14.27 14.28
CA GLU A 226 23.64 -12.90 14.56
C GLU A 226 22.56 -11.89 14.16
N ALA A 227 21.86 -12.14 13.05
CA ALA A 227 20.71 -11.35 12.65
C ALA A 227 19.62 -11.38 13.73
N ARG A 228 19.30 -12.56 14.26
CA ARG A 228 18.31 -12.72 15.33
C ARG A 228 18.70 -11.94 16.59
N LEU A 229 19.93 -12.14 17.07
CA LEU A 229 20.43 -11.45 18.27
C LEU A 229 20.42 -9.92 18.09
N SER A 230 20.88 -9.42 16.93
CA SER A 230 20.90 -8.00 16.63
C SER A 230 19.49 -7.38 16.62
N ALA A 231 18.52 -8.07 15.99
CA ALA A 231 17.13 -7.62 15.97
C ALA A 231 16.46 -7.67 17.37
N GLU A 232 16.76 -8.71 18.18
CA GLU A 232 16.23 -8.82 19.54
C GLU A 232 16.81 -7.75 20.47
N ASP A 233 18.11 -7.40 20.33
CA ASP A 233 18.74 -6.33 21.09
C ASP A 233 18.14 -4.97 20.71
N ALA A 234 17.97 -4.71 19.41
CA ALA A 234 17.28 -3.52 18.93
C ALA A 234 15.84 -3.43 19.46
N LEU A 235 15.09 -4.54 19.41
CA LEU A 235 13.71 -4.60 19.92
C LEU A 235 13.63 -4.22 21.41
N ARG A 236 14.56 -4.72 22.25
CA ARG A 236 14.60 -4.36 23.67
C ARG A 236 14.83 -2.86 23.89
N MET A 237 15.76 -2.25 23.14
CA MET A 237 16.03 -0.82 23.20
C MET A 237 14.82 0.01 22.79
N PHE A 238 14.12 -0.40 21.73
CA PHE A 238 12.91 0.30 21.27
C PHE A 238 11.71 0.07 22.18
N ASP A 239 11.67 -1.04 22.92
CA ASP A 239 10.66 -1.28 23.95
C ASP A 239 10.82 -0.31 25.12
N GLU A 240 12.06 -0.14 25.62
CA GLU A 240 12.40 0.81 26.68
C GLU A 240 12.13 2.28 26.27
N LEU A 241 12.27 2.60 24.96
CA LEU A 241 12.04 3.94 24.42
C LEU A 241 10.60 4.20 23.97
N ASP A 242 9.68 3.22 24.10
CA ASP A 242 8.32 3.22 23.53
C ASP A 242 8.31 3.65 22.02
N ALA A 243 9.32 3.23 21.28
CA ALA A 243 9.51 3.60 19.90
C ALA A 243 8.74 2.62 18.96
N ARG A 244 7.42 2.82 18.83
CA ARG A 244 6.48 1.88 18.21
C ARG A 244 6.80 1.56 16.74
N ALA A 245 7.18 2.55 15.94
CA ALA A 245 7.53 2.35 14.53
C ALA A 245 8.77 1.46 14.39
N GLN A 246 9.82 1.72 15.17
CA GLN A 246 11.06 0.94 15.17
C GLN A 246 10.85 -0.48 15.73
N LYS A 247 9.93 -0.64 16.69
CA LYS A 247 9.50 -1.98 17.15
C LYS A 247 8.83 -2.77 16.03
N ALA A 248 8.01 -2.12 15.20
CA ALA A 248 7.40 -2.76 14.04
C ALA A 248 8.46 -3.27 13.06
N ASP A 249 9.48 -2.45 12.77
CA ASP A 249 10.60 -2.87 11.92
C ASP A 249 11.41 -4.02 12.54
N ALA A 250 11.65 -4.00 13.86
CA ALA A 250 12.32 -5.10 14.55
C ALA A 250 11.52 -6.42 14.43
N TYR A 251 10.20 -6.37 14.59
CA TYR A 251 9.35 -7.53 14.36
C TYR A 251 9.38 -8.00 12.91
N LYS A 252 9.42 -7.08 11.92
CA LYS A 252 9.59 -7.42 10.50
C LYS A 252 10.87 -8.21 10.26
N PHE A 253 12.02 -7.72 10.74
CA PHE A 253 13.31 -8.41 10.56
C PHE A 253 13.35 -9.76 11.29
N LEU A 254 12.83 -9.87 12.52
CA LEU A 254 12.69 -11.16 13.18
C LEU A 254 11.82 -12.13 12.40
N GLY A 255 10.74 -11.64 11.81
CA GLY A 255 9.88 -12.43 10.92
C GLY A 255 10.63 -12.95 9.70
N VAL A 256 11.45 -12.12 9.07
CA VAL A 256 12.32 -12.52 7.95
C VAL A 256 13.33 -13.59 8.41
N VAL A 257 14.03 -13.37 9.51
CA VAL A 257 14.99 -14.37 10.06
C VAL A 257 14.31 -15.70 10.32
N TYR A 258 13.13 -15.71 10.93
CA TYR A 258 12.39 -16.95 11.18
C TYR A 258 11.91 -17.63 9.89
N ARG A 259 11.54 -16.86 8.85
CA ARG A 259 11.23 -17.41 7.53
C ARG A 259 12.45 -18.11 6.92
N GLU A 260 13.59 -17.43 6.88
CA GLU A 260 14.83 -17.97 6.30
C GLU A 260 15.38 -19.18 7.07
N THR A 261 15.04 -19.29 8.37
CA THR A 261 15.41 -20.44 9.21
C THR A 261 14.32 -21.50 9.29
N SER A 262 13.36 -21.52 8.36
CA SER A 262 12.27 -22.51 8.25
C SER A 262 11.41 -22.65 9.51
N ARG A 263 11.09 -21.53 10.16
CA ARG A 263 10.20 -21.43 11.33
C ARG A 263 8.93 -20.65 10.99
N PRO A 264 8.05 -21.17 10.11
CA PRO A 264 6.97 -20.39 9.49
C PRO A 264 5.96 -19.84 10.50
N VAL A 265 5.63 -20.57 11.55
CA VAL A 265 4.68 -20.13 12.58
C VAL A 265 5.21 -18.90 13.35
N LEU A 266 6.49 -18.89 13.70
CA LEU A 266 7.11 -17.75 14.36
C LEU A 266 7.26 -16.57 13.39
N ALA A 267 7.62 -16.84 12.14
CA ALA A 267 7.71 -15.83 11.08
C ALA A 267 6.37 -15.13 10.89
N GLU A 268 5.28 -15.89 10.72
CA GLU A 268 3.94 -15.35 10.54
C GLU A 268 3.51 -14.49 11.74
N ALA A 269 3.71 -14.98 12.96
CA ALA A 269 3.37 -14.25 14.18
C ALA A 269 4.11 -12.90 14.25
N ARG A 270 5.42 -12.87 13.96
CA ARG A 270 6.21 -11.63 14.00
C ARG A 270 5.83 -10.64 12.89
N LEU A 271 5.61 -11.13 11.67
CA LEU A 271 5.19 -10.28 10.55
C LEU A 271 3.80 -9.69 10.75
N ARG A 272 2.85 -10.46 11.30
CA ARG A 272 1.53 -9.93 11.67
C ARG A 272 1.63 -8.86 12.77
N SER A 273 2.47 -9.09 13.79
CA SER A 273 2.74 -8.08 14.83
C SER A 273 3.35 -6.80 14.24
N ALA A 274 4.26 -6.93 13.27
CA ALA A 274 4.84 -5.80 12.56
C ALA A 274 3.79 -4.98 11.80
N ILE A 275 2.94 -5.66 11.02
CA ILE A 275 1.86 -5.02 10.24
C ILE A 275 0.89 -4.29 11.16
N GLN A 276 0.42 -4.94 12.22
CA GLN A 276 -0.54 -4.35 13.15
C GLN A 276 0.05 -3.13 13.86
N LEU A 277 1.27 -3.25 14.40
CA LEU A 277 1.91 -2.16 15.13
C LEU A 277 2.22 -0.97 14.21
N ALA A 278 2.65 -1.22 12.98
CA ALA A 278 2.89 -0.18 11.98
C ALA A 278 1.59 0.54 11.60
N ALA A 279 0.49 -0.20 11.41
CA ALA A 279 -0.84 0.37 11.15
C ALA A 279 -1.32 1.24 12.33
N ASP A 280 -1.20 0.74 13.56
CA ASP A 280 -1.63 1.45 14.77
C ASP A 280 -0.89 2.77 15.01
N CYS A 281 0.36 2.88 14.54
CA CYS A 281 1.16 4.11 14.68
C CYS A 281 1.26 4.94 13.38
N GLY A 282 0.53 4.55 12.32
CA GLY A 282 0.54 5.27 11.04
C GLY A 282 1.84 5.14 10.23
N TRP A 283 2.67 4.12 10.52
CA TRP A 283 3.91 3.85 9.80
C TRP A 283 3.65 3.07 8.50
N HIS A 284 3.10 3.78 7.48
CA HIS A 284 2.62 3.16 6.24
C HIS A 284 3.71 2.42 5.45
N LEU A 285 4.95 2.92 5.44
CA LEU A 285 6.05 2.24 4.76
C LEU A 285 6.37 0.89 5.42
N GLY A 286 6.56 0.88 6.74
CA GLY A 286 6.79 -0.36 7.48
C GLY A 286 5.64 -1.35 7.37
N GLN A 287 4.39 -0.87 7.34
CA GLN A 287 3.21 -1.71 7.10
C GLN A 287 3.26 -2.39 5.73
N ALA A 288 3.60 -1.63 4.68
CA ALA A 288 3.69 -2.15 3.31
C ALA A 288 4.83 -3.18 3.17
N GLU A 289 6.00 -2.87 3.72
CA GLU A 289 7.15 -3.77 3.70
C GLU A 289 6.88 -5.07 4.46
N ALA A 290 6.31 -4.99 5.67
CA ALA A 290 5.97 -6.18 6.47
C ALA A 290 4.90 -7.03 5.77
N SER A 291 3.92 -6.40 5.11
CA SER A 291 2.91 -7.10 4.30
C SER A 291 3.53 -7.83 3.12
N ARG A 292 4.50 -7.21 2.43
CA ARG A 292 5.28 -7.84 1.36
C ARG A 292 6.08 -9.06 1.87
N GLU A 293 6.72 -8.96 3.04
CA GLU A 293 7.47 -10.07 3.62
C GLU A 293 6.55 -11.23 4.08
N LEU A 294 5.37 -10.92 4.62
CA LEU A 294 4.37 -11.94 4.96
C LEU A 294 3.80 -12.61 3.71
N ALA A 295 3.60 -11.87 2.63
CA ALA A 295 3.19 -12.43 1.35
C ALA A 295 4.21 -13.44 0.80
N LYS A 296 5.52 -13.14 0.91
CA LYS A 296 6.59 -14.09 0.53
C LYS A 296 6.51 -15.39 1.36
N LEU A 297 6.26 -15.27 2.66
CA LEU A 297 6.06 -16.44 3.54
C LEU A 297 4.86 -17.28 3.08
N HIS A 298 3.73 -16.64 2.80
CA HIS A 298 2.52 -17.33 2.33
C HIS A 298 2.75 -18.01 0.98
N GLN A 299 3.47 -17.39 0.03
CA GLN A 299 3.86 -18.03 -1.23
C GLN A 299 4.71 -19.29 -1.00
N GLN A 300 5.71 -19.24 -0.10
CA GLN A 300 6.53 -20.40 0.24
C GLN A 300 5.70 -21.55 0.85
N MET A 301 4.59 -21.22 1.50
CA MET A 301 3.65 -22.18 2.09
C MET A 301 2.55 -22.64 1.14
N GLY A 302 2.53 -22.16 -0.12
CA GLY A 302 1.48 -22.45 -1.09
C GLY A 302 0.16 -21.71 -0.86
N ARG A 303 0.11 -20.77 0.10
CA ARG A 303 -1.08 -19.95 0.41
C ARG A 303 -1.12 -18.70 -0.48
N ASN A 304 -1.31 -18.93 -1.79
CA ASN A 304 -1.19 -17.88 -2.81
C ASN A 304 -2.31 -16.84 -2.74
N GLN A 305 -3.50 -17.20 -2.28
CA GLN A 305 -4.62 -16.27 -2.08
C GLN A 305 -4.26 -15.21 -1.03
N GLU A 306 -3.84 -15.64 0.16
CA GLU A 306 -3.45 -14.70 1.21
C GLU A 306 -2.24 -13.84 0.81
N ALA A 307 -1.31 -14.44 0.04
CA ALA A 307 -0.19 -13.70 -0.52
C ALA A 307 -0.65 -12.58 -1.46
N LEU A 308 -1.61 -12.86 -2.36
CA LEU A 308 -2.14 -11.88 -3.30
C LEU A 308 -2.88 -10.73 -2.59
N LEU A 309 -3.68 -11.03 -1.58
CA LEU A 309 -4.36 -10.01 -0.77
C LEU A 309 -3.36 -9.07 -0.07
N LEU A 310 -2.31 -9.63 0.52
CA LEU A 310 -1.24 -8.86 1.17
C LEU A 310 -0.45 -8.00 0.18
N LEU A 311 -0.12 -8.52 -1.01
CA LEU A 311 0.58 -7.78 -2.05
C LEU A 311 -0.27 -6.63 -2.60
N ASN A 312 -1.58 -6.82 -2.79
CA ASN A 312 -2.49 -5.75 -3.22
C ASN A 312 -2.61 -4.65 -2.15
N SER A 313 -2.69 -5.01 -0.87
CA SER A 313 -2.67 -4.06 0.23
C SER A 313 -1.36 -3.26 0.25
N ALA A 314 -0.22 -3.93 0.16
CA ALA A 314 1.10 -3.29 0.11
C ALA A 314 1.24 -2.35 -1.11
N ARG A 315 0.75 -2.77 -2.29
CA ARG A 315 0.75 -1.94 -3.51
C ARG A 315 0.01 -0.62 -3.29
N GLY A 316 -1.17 -0.65 -2.67
CA GLY A 316 -1.93 0.56 -2.34
C GLY A 316 -1.14 1.55 -1.49
N LEU A 317 -0.44 1.05 -0.47
CA LEU A 317 0.41 1.87 0.40
C LEU A 317 1.64 2.42 -0.35
N PHE A 318 2.33 1.61 -1.16
CA PHE A 318 3.48 2.09 -1.94
C PHE A 318 3.10 3.12 -3.01
N VAL A 319 1.92 3.02 -3.61
CA VAL A 319 1.37 4.05 -4.51
C VAL A 319 1.20 5.37 -3.77
N HIS A 320 0.60 5.33 -2.59
CA HIS A 320 0.38 6.52 -1.76
C HIS A 320 1.70 7.21 -1.37
N LEU A 321 2.76 6.43 -1.15
CA LEU A 321 4.08 6.92 -0.74
C LEU A 321 5.00 7.32 -1.91
N ASP A 322 4.58 7.18 -3.17
CA ASP A 322 5.45 7.34 -4.38
C ASP A 322 6.72 6.44 -4.31
N ALA A 323 6.62 5.27 -3.67
CA ALA A 323 7.71 4.33 -3.48
C ALA A 323 7.92 3.47 -4.75
N ARG A 324 8.53 4.04 -5.79
CA ARG A 324 8.55 3.48 -7.16
C ARG A 324 9.25 2.14 -7.27
N GLY A 325 10.35 1.93 -6.57
CA GLY A 325 11.10 0.66 -6.57
C GLY A 325 10.27 -0.49 -6.00
N ASP A 326 9.72 -0.31 -4.80
CA ASP A 326 8.87 -1.28 -4.13
C ASP A 326 7.57 -1.54 -4.88
N LEU A 327 6.97 -0.47 -5.45
CA LEU A 327 5.76 -0.56 -6.26
C LEU A 327 5.98 -1.43 -7.50
N SER A 328 7.10 -1.29 -8.20
CA SER A 328 7.44 -2.08 -9.38
C SER A 328 7.57 -3.56 -9.04
N ASP A 329 8.30 -3.91 -7.96
CA ASP A 329 8.46 -5.29 -7.51
C ASP A 329 7.13 -5.94 -7.10
N VAL A 330 6.32 -5.23 -6.29
CA VAL A 330 5.01 -5.73 -5.85
C VAL A 330 4.04 -5.88 -7.02
N THR A 331 4.00 -4.92 -7.95
CA THR A 331 3.13 -4.99 -9.13
C THR A 331 3.47 -6.19 -10.01
N ARG A 332 4.76 -6.46 -10.23
CA ARG A 332 5.20 -7.66 -10.95
C ARG A 332 4.75 -8.94 -10.26
N LYS A 333 4.94 -9.06 -8.94
CA LYS A 333 4.52 -10.23 -8.16
C LYS A 333 3.00 -10.46 -8.17
N VAL A 334 2.22 -9.38 -8.12
CA VAL A 334 0.76 -9.45 -8.29
C VAL A 334 0.42 -10.01 -9.66
N SER A 335 1.02 -9.44 -10.72
CA SER A 335 0.77 -9.88 -12.11
C SER A 335 1.15 -11.34 -12.34
N ASP A 336 2.28 -11.80 -11.80
CA ASP A 336 2.74 -13.18 -11.92
C ASP A 336 1.77 -14.17 -11.24
N LEU A 337 1.30 -13.83 -10.03
CA LEU A 337 0.33 -14.66 -9.32
C LEU A 337 -1.04 -14.68 -10.00
N GLU A 338 -1.56 -13.52 -10.41
CA GLU A 338 -2.83 -13.43 -11.15
C GLU A 338 -2.73 -14.21 -12.46
N GLY A 339 -1.62 -14.09 -13.19
CA GLY A 339 -1.36 -14.83 -14.43
C GLY A 339 -1.40 -16.34 -14.23
N THR A 340 -0.85 -16.85 -13.12
CA THR A 340 -0.88 -18.28 -12.77
C THR A 340 -2.32 -18.77 -12.54
N TYR A 341 -3.11 -18.02 -11.77
CA TYR A 341 -4.52 -18.35 -11.56
C TYR A 341 -5.32 -18.32 -12.85
N LEU A 342 -5.14 -17.27 -13.65
CA LEU A 342 -5.87 -17.11 -14.93
C LEU A 342 -5.55 -18.24 -15.92
N ALA A 343 -4.31 -18.72 -15.98
CA ALA A 343 -3.94 -19.84 -16.82
C ALA A 343 -4.69 -21.12 -16.42
N ILE A 344 -4.70 -21.44 -15.12
CA ILE A 344 -5.41 -22.63 -14.59
C ILE A 344 -6.92 -22.52 -14.86
N VAL A 345 -7.52 -21.37 -14.58
CA VAL A 345 -8.96 -21.14 -14.77
C VAL A 345 -9.35 -21.23 -16.24
N ARG A 346 -8.53 -20.68 -17.13
CA ARG A 346 -8.75 -20.78 -18.57
C ARG A 346 -8.69 -22.22 -19.05
N ASP A 347 -7.68 -22.98 -18.60
CA ASP A 347 -7.55 -24.40 -18.97
C ASP A 347 -8.76 -25.22 -18.46
N TRP A 348 -9.29 -24.90 -17.29
CA TRP A 348 -10.53 -25.51 -16.80
C TRP A 348 -11.72 -25.15 -17.67
N GLY A 349 -11.94 -23.86 -18.00
CA GLY A 349 -13.01 -23.41 -18.88
C GLY A 349 -12.96 -24.14 -20.23
N GLN A 350 -11.81 -24.22 -20.88
CA GLN A 350 -11.61 -24.95 -22.14
C GLN A 350 -11.86 -26.47 -22.03
N SER A 351 -11.47 -27.06 -20.89
CA SER A 351 -11.73 -28.50 -20.65
C SER A 351 -13.24 -28.78 -20.55
N ILE A 352 -14.01 -27.87 -19.98
CA ILE A 352 -15.47 -27.96 -19.84
C ILE A 352 -16.12 -27.79 -21.22
N GLU A 353 -15.69 -26.81 -22.01
CA GLU A 353 -16.16 -26.61 -23.39
C GLU A 353 -15.96 -27.83 -24.26
N SER A 354 -14.89 -28.60 -24.05
CA SER A 354 -14.63 -29.81 -24.85
C SER A 354 -15.70 -30.89 -24.67
N ALA A 355 -16.48 -30.86 -23.60
CA ALA A 355 -17.62 -31.74 -23.35
C ALA A 355 -18.92 -31.26 -24.01
N ASP A 356 -18.99 -29.97 -24.38
CA ASP A 356 -20.12 -29.36 -25.10
C ASP A 356 -19.69 -29.08 -26.56
N SER A 357 -20.22 -29.83 -27.50
CA SER A 357 -19.81 -29.81 -28.90
C SER A 357 -19.99 -28.48 -29.64
N TYR A 358 -20.60 -27.48 -28.99
CA TYR A 358 -21.01 -26.19 -29.61
C TYR A 358 -20.39 -24.96 -28.97
N THR A 359 -19.57 -25.11 -27.93
CA THR A 359 -19.07 -24.00 -27.14
C THR A 359 -17.58 -23.69 -27.32
N PHE A 360 -16.94 -24.27 -28.36
CA PHE A 360 -15.49 -24.01 -28.58
C PHE A 360 -15.18 -22.52 -28.66
N GLY A 361 -14.31 -22.06 -27.78
CA GLY A 361 -13.89 -20.64 -27.65
C GLY A 361 -14.95 -19.72 -27.03
N HIS A 362 -16.07 -20.22 -26.54
CA HIS A 362 -17.14 -19.46 -25.90
C HIS A 362 -16.62 -18.73 -24.63
N CYS A 363 -15.99 -19.44 -23.70
CA CYS A 363 -15.48 -18.86 -22.46
C CYS A 363 -14.47 -17.72 -22.73
N GLU A 364 -13.62 -17.85 -23.76
CA GLU A 364 -12.67 -16.80 -24.15
C GLU A 364 -13.38 -15.55 -24.70
N ARG A 365 -14.40 -15.75 -25.55
CA ARG A 365 -15.18 -14.64 -26.10
C ARG A 365 -15.99 -13.95 -25.01
N VAL A 366 -16.69 -14.71 -24.18
CA VAL A 366 -17.46 -14.16 -23.03
C VAL A 366 -16.55 -13.40 -22.08
N ALA A 367 -15.38 -13.93 -21.73
CA ALA A 367 -14.39 -13.25 -20.89
C ALA A 367 -13.90 -11.93 -21.53
N THR A 368 -13.65 -11.93 -22.83
CA THR A 368 -13.21 -10.74 -23.57
C THR A 368 -14.28 -9.66 -23.56
N TYR A 369 -15.52 -10.01 -23.89
CA TYR A 369 -16.66 -9.08 -23.88
C TYR A 369 -16.93 -8.56 -22.47
N ALA A 370 -16.97 -9.46 -21.48
CA ALA A 370 -17.26 -9.12 -20.09
C ALA A 370 -16.24 -8.12 -19.50
N VAL A 371 -14.95 -8.31 -19.78
CA VAL A 371 -13.89 -7.37 -19.36
C VAL A 371 -14.03 -6.01 -20.04
N ALA A 372 -14.41 -5.97 -21.32
CA ALA A 372 -14.64 -4.71 -22.02
C ALA A 372 -15.80 -3.91 -21.40
N VAL A 373 -16.92 -4.60 -21.11
CA VAL A 373 -18.08 -3.99 -20.44
C VAL A 373 -17.73 -3.54 -19.01
N ALA A 374 -17.00 -4.38 -18.24
CA ALA A 374 -16.55 -4.04 -16.88
C ALA A 374 -15.67 -2.77 -16.89
N ARG A 375 -14.79 -2.64 -17.87
CA ARG A 375 -13.95 -1.44 -18.04
C ARG A 375 -14.78 -0.20 -18.38
N ALA A 376 -15.75 -0.32 -19.28
CA ALA A 376 -16.64 0.77 -19.65
C ALA A 376 -17.49 1.27 -18.47
N LEU A 377 -17.86 0.35 -17.56
CA LEU A 377 -18.54 0.67 -16.30
C LEU A 377 -17.61 1.19 -15.20
N GLY A 378 -16.31 1.35 -15.47
CA GLY A 378 -15.35 1.89 -14.52
C GLY A 378 -14.94 0.94 -13.39
N LEU A 379 -15.13 -0.38 -13.54
CA LEU A 379 -14.63 -1.34 -12.57
C LEU A 379 -13.09 -1.26 -12.51
N ASP A 380 -12.55 -1.33 -11.30
CA ASP A 380 -11.10 -1.35 -11.07
C ASP A 380 -10.44 -2.66 -11.59
N ALA A 381 -9.13 -2.74 -11.51
CA ALA A 381 -8.37 -3.89 -12.00
C ALA A 381 -8.79 -5.20 -11.31
N MET A 382 -9.12 -5.15 -10.01
CA MET A 382 -9.60 -6.30 -9.25
C MET A 382 -10.98 -6.75 -9.73
N GLY A 383 -11.90 -5.81 -9.93
CA GLY A 383 -13.24 -6.07 -10.47
C GLY A 383 -13.19 -6.63 -11.89
N GLN A 384 -12.30 -6.10 -12.75
CA GLN A 384 -12.10 -6.62 -14.12
C GLN A 384 -11.57 -8.06 -14.10
N THR A 385 -10.62 -8.39 -13.20
CA THR A 385 -10.11 -9.75 -13.04
C THR A 385 -11.18 -10.69 -12.48
N THR A 386 -11.98 -10.23 -11.51
CA THR A 386 -13.12 -10.99 -10.96
C THR A 386 -14.11 -11.38 -12.07
N VAL A 387 -14.49 -10.42 -12.91
CA VAL A 387 -15.39 -10.66 -14.06
C VAL A 387 -14.77 -11.64 -15.03
N ARG A 388 -13.48 -11.51 -15.35
CA ARG A 388 -12.75 -12.43 -16.25
C ARG A 388 -12.76 -13.86 -15.75
N VAL A 389 -12.40 -14.07 -14.48
CA VAL A 389 -12.39 -15.41 -13.85
C VAL A 389 -13.80 -16.00 -13.79
N GLY A 390 -14.79 -15.18 -13.39
CA GLY A 390 -16.19 -15.59 -13.39
C GLY A 390 -16.68 -16.01 -14.78
N ALA A 391 -16.30 -15.28 -15.83
CA ALA A 391 -16.66 -15.60 -17.20
C ALA A 391 -16.06 -16.93 -17.68
N TYR A 392 -14.83 -17.27 -17.28
CA TYR A 392 -14.25 -18.60 -17.59
C TYR A 392 -14.96 -19.74 -16.86
N LEU A 393 -15.49 -19.50 -15.66
CA LEU A 393 -16.02 -20.54 -14.78
C LEU A 393 -17.55 -20.54 -14.64
N HIS A 394 -18.27 -19.58 -15.25
CA HIS A 394 -19.71 -19.44 -15.04
C HIS A 394 -20.48 -20.73 -15.32
N ASP A 395 -20.04 -21.48 -16.30
CA ASP A 395 -20.66 -22.72 -16.79
C ASP A 395 -20.01 -24.01 -16.24
N VAL A 396 -19.07 -23.93 -15.27
CA VAL A 396 -18.32 -25.09 -14.75
C VAL A 396 -19.22 -26.25 -14.30
N GLY A 397 -20.41 -25.95 -13.80
CA GLY A 397 -21.37 -26.97 -13.36
C GLY A 397 -22.00 -27.80 -14.47
N LYS A 398 -21.87 -27.42 -15.74
CA LYS A 398 -22.35 -28.20 -16.89
C LYS A 398 -21.69 -29.58 -16.98
N VAL A 399 -20.51 -29.76 -16.40
CA VAL A 399 -19.86 -31.08 -16.26
C VAL A 399 -20.74 -32.13 -15.59
N ARG A 400 -21.67 -31.71 -14.73
CA ARG A 400 -22.61 -32.63 -14.05
C ARG A 400 -23.94 -32.81 -14.78
N ILE A 401 -24.17 -32.09 -15.87
CA ILE A 401 -25.37 -32.25 -16.68
C ILE A 401 -25.19 -33.47 -17.60
N PRO A 402 -26.19 -34.37 -17.70
CA PRO A 402 -26.13 -35.52 -18.64
C PRO A 402 -25.89 -35.07 -20.07
N HIS A 403 -24.98 -35.76 -20.74
CA HIS A 403 -24.55 -35.43 -22.12
C HIS A 403 -25.72 -35.40 -23.12
N GLU A 404 -26.73 -36.27 -22.94
CA GLU A 404 -27.92 -36.33 -23.77
C GLU A 404 -28.79 -35.06 -23.65
N ILE A 405 -28.77 -34.40 -22.50
CA ILE A 405 -29.48 -33.14 -22.26
C ILE A 405 -28.65 -31.97 -22.77
N LEU A 406 -27.34 -31.96 -22.44
CA LEU A 406 -26.42 -30.89 -22.82
C LEU A 406 -26.35 -30.72 -24.35
N ASN A 407 -26.26 -31.85 -25.09
CA ASN A 407 -26.09 -31.86 -26.54
C ASN A 407 -27.39 -32.24 -27.30
N LYS A 408 -28.57 -32.07 -26.69
CA LYS A 408 -29.85 -32.41 -27.31
C LYS A 408 -30.12 -31.59 -28.57
N PRO A 409 -30.32 -32.21 -29.73
CA PRO A 409 -30.69 -31.50 -30.93
C PRO A 409 -32.17 -31.09 -30.90
N GLY A 410 -32.50 -29.98 -30.27
CA GLY A 410 -33.85 -29.45 -30.15
C GLY A 410 -34.17 -28.79 -28.83
N LYS A 411 -35.46 -28.50 -28.61
CA LYS A 411 -35.90 -27.84 -27.36
C LYS A 411 -35.90 -28.83 -26.20
N LEU A 412 -35.42 -28.38 -25.03
CA LEU A 412 -35.51 -29.14 -23.78
C LEU A 412 -36.95 -29.22 -23.30
N THR A 413 -37.34 -30.40 -22.73
CA THR A 413 -38.59 -30.51 -21.97
C THR A 413 -38.52 -29.64 -20.71
N ARG A 414 -39.62 -29.56 -19.98
CA ARG A 414 -39.63 -28.80 -18.72
C ARG A 414 -38.65 -29.40 -17.70
N GLU A 415 -38.67 -30.72 -17.54
CA GLU A 415 -37.84 -31.46 -16.58
C GLU A 415 -36.35 -31.38 -16.98
N GLU A 416 -36.04 -31.48 -18.26
CA GLU A 416 -34.67 -31.31 -18.77
C GLU A 416 -34.15 -29.88 -18.54
N ARG A 417 -35.03 -28.89 -18.68
CA ARG A 417 -34.69 -27.49 -18.40
C ARG A 417 -34.42 -27.28 -16.91
N GLU A 418 -35.29 -27.79 -16.03
CA GLU A 418 -35.08 -27.73 -14.59
C GLU A 418 -33.73 -28.37 -14.19
N LEU A 419 -33.34 -29.49 -14.83
CA LEU A 419 -32.03 -30.12 -14.61
C LEU A 419 -30.88 -29.25 -15.15
N MET A 420 -31.05 -28.63 -16.32
CA MET A 420 -30.04 -27.73 -16.91
C MET A 420 -29.80 -26.52 -16.01
N GLU A 421 -30.85 -25.94 -15.41
CA GLU A 421 -30.76 -24.77 -14.52
C GLU A 421 -29.91 -25.05 -13.25
N LEU A 422 -29.77 -26.34 -12.85
CA LEU A 422 -28.93 -26.75 -11.72
C LEU A 422 -27.43 -26.57 -11.95
N HIS A 423 -26.97 -26.31 -13.20
CA HIS A 423 -25.52 -26.12 -13.44
C HIS A 423 -24.96 -24.95 -12.60
N THR A 424 -25.74 -23.91 -12.31
CA THR A 424 -25.30 -22.80 -11.46
C THR A 424 -25.00 -23.25 -10.02
N LEU A 425 -25.79 -24.19 -9.49
CA LEU A 425 -25.58 -24.76 -8.16
C LEU A 425 -24.47 -25.82 -8.17
N TYR A 426 -24.44 -26.67 -9.17
CA TYR A 426 -23.36 -27.66 -9.35
C TYR A 426 -22.01 -26.99 -9.52
N GLY A 427 -21.96 -25.80 -10.14
CA GLY A 427 -20.76 -25.00 -10.25
C GLY A 427 -20.23 -24.58 -8.87
N LEU A 428 -21.08 -24.15 -7.96
CA LEU A 428 -20.68 -23.82 -6.59
C LEU A 428 -20.16 -25.03 -5.83
N GLU A 429 -20.83 -26.18 -5.95
CA GLU A 429 -20.41 -27.43 -5.29
C GLU A 429 -19.05 -27.92 -5.81
N LEU A 430 -18.78 -27.81 -7.13
CA LEU A 430 -17.50 -28.19 -7.72
C LEU A 430 -16.35 -27.31 -7.27
N LEU A 431 -16.64 -26.04 -6.95
CA LEU A 431 -15.66 -25.07 -6.47
C LEU A 431 -15.66 -24.94 -4.93
N GLU A 432 -16.38 -25.82 -4.23
CA GLU A 432 -16.34 -25.91 -2.77
C GLU A 432 -14.92 -26.31 -2.32
N GLY A 433 -14.37 -25.57 -1.38
CA GLY A 433 -13.01 -25.81 -0.88
C GLY A 433 -11.88 -25.25 -1.75
N ILE A 434 -12.20 -24.63 -2.90
CA ILE A 434 -11.22 -23.88 -3.70
C ILE A 434 -11.29 -22.41 -3.31
N ASP A 435 -10.19 -21.89 -2.78
CA ASP A 435 -10.07 -20.50 -2.41
C ASP A 435 -9.54 -19.67 -3.59
N PHE A 436 -10.41 -18.83 -4.14
CA PHE A 436 -10.02 -17.83 -5.13
C PHE A 436 -9.77 -16.48 -4.45
N PRO A 437 -8.78 -15.69 -4.93
CA PRO A 437 -8.57 -14.32 -4.41
C PRO A 437 -9.68 -13.35 -4.80
N TRP A 438 -10.60 -13.78 -5.64
CA TRP A 438 -11.74 -13.02 -6.15
C TRP A 438 -13.05 -13.67 -5.71
N ASP A 439 -14.05 -12.86 -5.38
CA ASP A 439 -15.38 -13.37 -5.04
C ASP A 439 -16.16 -13.72 -6.32
N ILE A 440 -15.88 -14.90 -6.86
CA ILE A 440 -16.48 -15.40 -8.10
C ILE A 440 -17.76 -16.23 -7.87
N LYS A 441 -18.00 -16.71 -6.66
CA LYS A 441 -19.15 -17.58 -6.35
C LYS A 441 -20.50 -16.93 -6.70
N PRO A 442 -20.73 -15.63 -6.41
CA PRO A 442 -21.94 -14.95 -6.85
C PRO A 442 -22.12 -14.91 -8.37
N LEU A 443 -21.00 -14.81 -9.13
CA LEU A 443 -21.05 -14.73 -10.58
C LEU A 443 -21.48 -16.08 -11.18
N ILE A 444 -20.97 -17.18 -10.64
CA ILE A 444 -21.34 -18.53 -11.06
C ILE A 444 -22.80 -18.84 -10.70
N ARG A 445 -23.24 -18.43 -9.51
CA ARG A 445 -24.62 -18.67 -9.04
C ARG A 445 -25.64 -17.87 -9.84
N TRP A 446 -25.35 -16.58 -10.13
CA TRP A 446 -26.37 -15.61 -10.52
C TRP A 446 -26.23 -15.03 -11.93
N HIS A 447 -25.36 -15.57 -12.80
CA HIS A 447 -25.23 -15.07 -14.18
C HIS A 447 -26.50 -15.29 -15.05
N HIS A 448 -27.43 -16.14 -14.62
CA HIS A 448 -28.76 -16.31 -15.23
C HIS A 448 -29.90 -15.62 -14.49
N GLU A 449 -29.59 -14.86 -13.43
CA GLU A 449 -30.60 -14.01 -12.81
C GLU A 449 -30.96 -12.83 -13.71
N LYS A 450 -32.16 -12.28 -13.51
CA LYS A 450 -32.70 -11.19 -14.31
C LYS A 450 -33.37 -10.16 -13.39
N CYS A 451 -33.16 -8.86 -13.68
CA CYS A 451 -33.73 -7.78 -12.87
C CYS A 451 -35.26 -7.81 -12.77
N ASP A 452 -35.94 -8.42 -13.72
CA ASP A 452 -37.40 -8.61 -13.72
C ASP A 452 -37.87 -9.79 -12.84
N GLY A 453 -36.95 -10.60 -12.29
CA GLY A 453 -37.23 -11.76 -11.43
C GLY A 453 -37.64 -13.02 -12.20
N THR A 454 -37.45 -13.08 -13.50
CA THR A 454 -37.72 -14.26 -14.33
C THR A 454 -36.49 -15.17 -14.49
N GLY A 455 -35.38 -14.82 -13.87
CA GLY A 455 -34.13 -15.57 -13.85
C GLY A 455 -34.15 -16.77 -12.91
N TYR A 456 -33.00 -17.41 -12.75
CA TYR A 456 -32.73 -18.54 -11.85
C TYR A 456 -31.31 -18.49 -11.31
N PRO A 457 -30.98 -19.15 -10.18
CA PRO A 457 -31.80 -20.10 -9.39
C PRO A 457 -32.69 -19.43 -8.33
N ASP A 458 -32.38 -18.20 -7.88
CA ASP A 458 -33.02 -17.57 -6.71
C ASP A 458 -34.12 -16.58 -7.07
N ARG A 459 -34.33 -16.28 -8.35
CA ARG A 459 -35.30 -15.33 -8.90
C ARG A 459 -35.18 -13.93 -8.29
N LEU A 460 -33.95 -13.47 -8.22
CA LEU A 460 -33.59 -12.16 -7.69
C LEU A 460 -34.17 -11.04 -8.56
N ARG A 461 -34.35 -9.84 -7.96
CA ARG A 461 -34.90 -8.67 -8.66
C ARG A 461 -34.05 -7.44 -8.47
N GLY A 462 -34.00 -6.61 -9.50
CA GLY A 462 -33.30 -5.33 -9.48
C GLY A 462 -31.83 -5.47 -9.09
N ASP A 463 -31.40 -4.78 -8.05
CA ASP A 463 -30.02 -4.74 -7.59
C ASP A 463 -29.66 -5.84 -6.57
N ALA A 464 -30.50 -6.87 -6.42
CA ALA A 464 -30.28 -7.93 -5.42
C ALA A 464 -29.10 -8.86 -5.75
N PHE A 465 -28.50 -8.75 -6.93
CA PHE A 465 -27.30 -9.52 -7.35
C PHE A 465 -26.24 -8.64 -7.97
N PRO A 466 -24.94 -9.05 -7.91
CA PRO A 466 -23.81 -8.20 -8.30
C PRO A 466 -23.85 -7.76 -9.77
N ILE A 467 -23.39 -6.55 -10.02
CA ILE A 467 -23.22 -6.00 -11.37
C ILE A 467 -22.35 -6.92 -12.25
N ALA A 468 -21.33 -7.56 -11.67
CA ALA A 468 -20.45 -8.50 -12.35
C ALA A 468 -21.20 -9.73 -12.89
N ALA A 469 -22.19 -10.25 -12.17
CA ALA A 469 -23.04 -11.35 -12.66
C ALA A 469 -23.94 -10.90 -13.81
N GLN A 470 -24.46 -9.67 -13.75
CA GLN A 470 -25.26 -9.07 -14.84
C GLN A 470 -24.42 -8.89 -16.10
N ILE A 471 -23.15 -8.46 -15.97
CA ILE A 471 -22.20 -8.34 -17.10
C ILE A 471 -22.01 -9.70 -17.76
N ILE A 472 -21.75 -10.77 -16.99
CA ILE A 472 -21.60 -12.11 -17.55
C ILE A 472 -22.89 -12.56 -18.24
N GLY A 473 -24.06 -12.37 -17.61
CA GLY A 473 -25.33 -12.79 -18.18
C GLY A 473 -25.67 -12.11 -19.51
N ILE A 474 -25.42 -10.80 -19.68
CA ILE A 474 -25.70 -10.12 -20.95
C ILE A 474 -24.74 -10.54 -22.05
N VAL A 475 -23.45 -10.73 -21.76
CA VAL A 475 -22.47 -11.13 -22.77
C VAL A 475 -22.60 -12.62 -23.13
N ASP A 476 -23.03 -13.48 -22.20
CA ASP A 476 -23.35 -14.89 -22.50
C ASP A 476 -24.55 -14.98 -23.47
N VAL A 477 -25.62 -14.21 -23.22
CA VAL A 477 -26.76 -14.14 -24.15
C VAL A 477 -26.30 -13.62 -25.52
N TYR A 478 -25.45 -12.59 -25.60
CA TYR A 478 -24.93 -12.06 -26.84
C TYR A 478 -24.08 -13.11 -27.59
N ASP A 479 -23.15 -13.78 -26.92
CA ASP A 479 -22.34 -14.84 -27.54
C ASP A 479 -23.20 -15.98 -28.04
N ALA A 480 -24.21 -16.35 -27.25
CA ALA A 480 -25.20 -17.34 -27.66
C ALA A 480 -25.98 -16.94 -28.93
N LEU A 481 -26.25 -15.65 -29.14
CA LEU A 481 -26.94 -15.15 -30.34
C LEU A 481 -26.01 -15.09 -31.57
N THR A 482 -24.76 -14.73 -31.38
CA THR A 482 -23.76 -14.53 -32.44
C THR A 482 -22.95 -15.79 -32.79
N SER A 483 -23.12 -16.88 -32.05
CA SER A 483 -22.48 -18.18 -32.33
C SER A 483 -23.44 -19.17 -32.98
N THR A 484 -22.92 -20.05 -33.88
CA THR A 484 -23.70 -21.13 -34.49
C THR A 484 -23.96 -22.22 -33.46
N ARG A 485 -25.23 -22.64 -33.33
CA ARG A 485 -25.67 -23.74 -32.46
C ARG A 485 -26.34 -24.84 -33.30
N SER A 486 -26.51 -26.04 -32.76
CA SER A 486 -27.10 -27.21 -33.43
C SER A 486 -28.45 -26.96 -34.12
N TYR A 487 -29.20 -26.01 -33.59
CA TYR A 487 -30.56 -25.69 -34.02
C TYR A 487 -30.72 -24.28 -34.61
N ARG A 488 -29.63 -23.47 -34.70
CA ARG A 488 -29.69 -22.11 -35.19
C ARG A 488 -28.32 -21.64 -35.72
N ALA A 489 -28.32 -21.02 -36.90
CA ALA A 489 -27.15 -20.28 -37.40
C ALA A 489 -26.87 -19.03 -36.56
N ALA A 490 -25.61 -18.55 -36.54
CA ALA A 490 -25.22 -17.29 -35.94
C ALA A 490 -26.01 -16.13 -36.54
N MET A 491 -26.44 -15.20 -35.67
CA MET A 491 -27.05 -13.91 -36.08
C MET A 491 -25.95 -12.90 -36.46
N SER A 492 -26.32 -11.90 -37.25
CA SER A 492 -25.49 -10.72 -37.40
C SER A 492 -25.40 -9.93 -36.07
N VAL A 493 -24.38 -9.11 -35.91
CA VAL A 493 -24.24 -8.24 -34.73
C VAL A 493 -25.47 -7.35 -34.56
N GLU A 494 -25.96 -6.75 -35.67
CA GLU A 494 -27.14 -5.89 -35.68
C GLU A 494 -28.39 -6.63 -35.19
N ASP A 495 -28.64 -7.86 -35.71
CA ASP A 495 -29.78 -8.67 -35.28
C ASP A 495 -29.68 -9.09 -33.81
N ALA A 496 -28.48 -9.46 -33.35
CA ALA A 496 -28.23 -9.85 -31.95
C ALA A 496 -28.47 -8.69 -31.01
N LEU A 497 -28.00 -7.46 -31.34
CA LEU A 497 -28.27 -6.27 -30.55
C LEU A 497 -29.76 -5.93 -30.55
N ALA A 498 -30.48 -6.09 -31.68
CA ALA A 498 -31.93 -5.91 -31.75
C ALA A 498 -32.68 -6.90 -30.84
N GLU A 499 -32.21 -8.15 -30.73
CA GLU A 499 -32.78 -9.13 -29.78
C GLU A 499 -32.49 -8.75 -28.32
N LEU A 500 -31.28 -8.27 -28.01
CA LEU A 500 -30.95 -7.77 -26.66
C LEU A 500 -31.85 -6.62 -26.24
N HIS A 501 -32.16 -5.69 -27.15
CA HIS A 501 -33.09 -4.57 -26.89
C HIS A 501 -34.50 -5.04 -26.47
N LYS A 502 -34.98 -6.19 -26.98
CA LYS A 502 -36.27 -6.75 -26.56
C LYS A 502 -36.26 -7.28 -25.13
N CYS A 503 -35.07 -7.58 -24.61
CA CYS A 503 -34.84 -8.12 -23.27
C CYS A 503 -34.20 -7.09 -22.32
N LYS A 504 -34.19 -5.77 -22.67
CA LYS A 504 -33.53 -4.71 -21.87
C LYS A 504 -33.88 -4.77 -20.37
N ALA A 505 -35.11 -5.13 -20.01
CA ALA A 505 -35.56 -5.23 -18.62
C ALA A 505 -34.87 -6.36 -17.79
N TRP A 506 -34.08 -7.23 -18.40
CA TRP A 506 -33.35 -8.29 -17.70
C TRP A 506 -32.13 -7.77 -16.94
N TRP A 507 -31.60 -6.62 -17.31
CA TRP A 507 -30.38 -6.03 -16.74
C TRP A 507 -30.64 -4.59 -16.28
N ARG A 508 -29.75 -4.09 -15.43
CA ARG A 508 -29.73 -2.66 -15.09
C ARG A 508 -29.47 -1.83 -16.36
N GLU A 509 -29.99 -0.63 -16.37
CA GLU A 509 -29.89 0.26 -17.53
C GLU A 509 -28.44 0.62 -17.88
N ASP A 510 -27.61 0.92 -16.86
CA ASP A 510 -26.19 1.23 -17.04
C ASP A 510 -25.38 0.04 -17.60
N VAL A 511 -25.65 -1.19 -17.11
CA VAL A 511 -25.02 -2.42 -17.62
C VAL A 511 -25.43 -2.68 -19.07
N PHE A 512 -26.71 -2.53 -19.36
CA PHE A 512 -27.25 -2.73 -20.71
C PHE A 512 -26.62 -1.75 -21.72
N GLU A 513 -26.58 -0.45 -21.39
CA GLU A 513 -26.04 0.58 -22.28
C GLU A 513 -24.52 0.41 -22.50
N ALA A 514 -23.77 0.10 -21.44
CA ALA A 514 -22.34 -0.20 -21.56
C ALA A 514 -22.09 -1.45 -22.43
N ALA A 515 -22.89 -2.51 -22.25
CA ALA A 515 -22.76 -3.72 -23.04
C ALA A 515 -23.06 -3.47 -24.53
N VAL A 516 -24.18 -2.83 -24.87
CA VAL A 516 -24.54 -2.52 -26.26
C VAL A 516 -23.45 -1.68 -26.94
N SER A 517 -22.95 -0.64 -26.26
CA SER A 517 -21.88 0.23 -26.78
C SER A 517 -20.57 -0.53 -27.03
N CYS A 518 -20.19 -1.45 -26.14
CA CYS A 518 -18.97 -2.25 -26.30
C CYS A 518 -19.12 -3.30 -27.40
N LEU A 519 -20.25 -4.01 -27.42
CA LEU A 519 -20.46 -5.16 -28.31
C LEU A 519 -20.63 -4.76 -29.77
N ASP A 520 -21.11 -3.54 -30.04
CA ASP A 520 -21.16 -2.96 -31.39
C ASP A 520 -19.76 -2.67 -31.97
N SER A 521 -18.78 -2.38 -31.11
CA SER A 521 -17.44 -1.94 -31.50
C SER A 521 -16.38 -3.06 -31.50
N ILE A 522 -16.64 -4.20 -30.85
CA ILE A 522 -15.65 -5.28 -30.70
C ILE A 522 -15.76 -6.28 -31.86
N THR A 523 -14.79 -6.24 -32.76
CA THR A 523 -14.56 -7.31 -33.75
C THR A 523 -13.67 -8.38 -33.13
N VAL A 524 -14.26 -9.49 -32.64
CA VAL A 524 -13.47 -10.67 -32.28
C VAL A 524 -13.19 -11.44 -33.57
N PRO A 525 -11.92 -11.81 -33.86
CA PRO A 525 -11.63 -12.65 -35.01
C PRO A 525 -12.43 -13.94 -34.91
N ALA A 526 -13.13 -14.32 -35.99
CA ALA A 526 -13.76 -15.62 -36.11
C ALA A 526 -12.64 -16.69 -36.01
N THR A 527 -12.66 -17.50 -34.94
CA THR A 527 -11.77 -18.63 -34.74
C THR A 527 -12.20 -19.83 -35.58
#